data_6f6c9cb09a52806800c5dc130155e5ac
#
_entry.id   6f6c9cb09a52806800c5dc130155e5ac
#
_cell.length_a   1.000
_cell.length_b   1.000
_cell.length_c   1.000
_cell.angle_alpha   90.00
_cell.angle_beta   90.00
_cell.angle_gamma   90.00
#
_symmetry.space_group_name_H-M   'P 1'
#
loop_
_entity.id
_entity.type
_entity.pdbx_description
1 polymer ?
#
loop_
_entity_poly.entity_id
_entity_poly.type
_entity_poly.pdbx_seq_one_letter_code
_entity_poly.pdbx_strand_id
1 'polypeptide(L)'
;MQLINNSSTSHLSVLNDLLSISDDVLIASPFCYPDFTEFADVVASSGVKRVQFVTTLKEDEVVGKIDTLRSFCHEMKRIDVEWKLMIDNKLHGKVYVFRKNGNAKAAIISSANLTRNGMELNHEWGMRIDEAQMIDEVEMEMLAGVEFQLTEEQVIAIMKQAHKVHPDGVAKVKPQVVDIANIVMPLKVADGVRIFIKPYGSSESKVFKGDFSHEKRMYFSKKFPRAVRIGDILISYAVGACNMFGAYRVTSKPIRDEYNNPRWPWYVEADCMTPSLANHKWEHANLRLTTIANKYAEKHNKPVTKRGKMNLNGINHGNDKIQLDDEYGRYLLSLLRSFDLR
;
A
#
# COMPACT_ATOMS: atom_id res chain seq x y z
N MET A 1 3.45 24.13 14.03
CA MET A 1 3.42 22.96 14.95
C MET A 1 2.73 23.35 16.25
N GLN A 2 1.83 22.49 16.76
CA GLN A 2 1.08 22.73 18.00
C GLN A 2 1.14 21.48 18.88
N LEU A 3 1.43 21.66 20.18
CA LEU A 3 1.40 20.58 21.17
C LEU A 3 -0.05 20.25 21.51
N ILE A 4 -0.38 18.97 21.58
CA ILE A 4 -1.69 18.44 21.99
C ILE A 4 -1.49 17.60 23.23
N ASN A 5 -2.31 17.80 24.27
CA ASN A 5 -2.37 16.88 25.40
C ASN A 5 -3.79 16.87 25.99
N ASN A 6 -4.25 15.71 26.44
CA ASN A 6 -5.62 15.54 26.92
C ASN A 6 -5.93 16.31 28.22
N SER A 7 -4.93 16.85 28.90
CA SER A 7 -5.14 17.68 30.10
C SER A 7 -5.63 19.11 29.78
N SER A 8 -5.35 19.60 28.56
CA SER A 8 -5.75 20.95 28.12
C SER A 8 -6.64 20.94 26.88
N THR A 9 -6.31 20.12 25.88
CA THR A 9 -7.05 20.00 24.63
C THR A 9 -7.02 18.54 24.20
N SER A 10 -8.17 17.87 24.24
CA SER A 10 -8.23 16.45 23.94
C SER A 10 -7.88 16.16 22.48
N HIS A 11 -7.25 15.01 22.27
CA HIS A 11 -6.98 14.52 20.91
C HIS A 11 -8.28 14.37 20.10
N LEU A 12 -9.39 13.99 20.74
CA LEU A 12 -10.70 13.88 20.10
C LEU A 12 -11.19 15.22 19.57
N SER A 13 -11.05 16.29 20.35
CA SER A 13 -11.45 17.65 19.90
C SER A 13 -10.66 18.07 18.66
N VAL A 14 -9.32 17.89 18.68
CA VAL A 14 -8.45 18.22 17.54
C VAL A 14 -8.75 17.34 16.34
N LEU A 15 -9.02 16.05 16.56
CA LEU A 15 -9.43 15.11 15.50
C LEU A 15 -10.71 15.58 14.80
N ASN A 16 -11.75 15.93 15.59
CA ASN A 16 -13.04 16.38 15.07
C ASN A 16 -12.92 17.71 14.29
N ASP A 17 -12.15 18.65 14.80
CA ASP A 17 -11.87 19.92 14.11
C ASP A 17 -11.21 19.67 12.74
N LEU A 18 -10.23 18.78 12.68
CA LEU A 18 -9.52 18.45 11.44
C LEU A 18 -10.38 17.62 10.47
N LEU A 19 -11.23 16.72 10.95
CA LEU A 19 -12.20 16.01 10.12
C LEU A 19 -13.14 16.99 9.43
N SER A 20 -13.64 18.02 10.14
CA SER A 20 -14.60 18.99 9.61
C SER A 20 -14.06 19.81 8.41
N ILE A 21 -12.75 19.94 8.27
CA ILE A 21 -12.09 20.71 7.19
C ILE A 21 -11.44 19.83 6.12
N SER A 22 -11.59 18.52 6.22
CA SER A 22 -10.93 17.54 5.37
C SER A 22 -11.92 16.75 4.51
N ASP A 23 -11.43 16.06 3.48
CA ASP A 23 -12.22 15.11 2.67
C ASP A 23 -11.53 13.75 2.56
N ASP A 24 -10.29 13.64 3.01
CA ASP A 24 -9.52 12.40 3.04
C ASP A 24 -8.73 12.35 4.34
N VAL A 25 -8.85 11.25 5.06
CA VAL A 25 -8.14 11.02 6.31
C VAL A 25 -7.46 9.66 6.32
N LEU A 26 -6.19 9.65 6.74
CA LEU A 26 -5.43 8.45 7.01
C LEU A 26 -5.16 8.36 8.50
N ILE A 27 -5.52 7.23 9.08
CA ILE A 27 -5.36 6.93 10.50
C ILE A 27 -4.48 5.71 10.65
N ALA A 28 -3.39 5.83 11.39
CA ALA A 28 -2.56 4.72 11.81
C ALA A 28 -2.65 4.55 13.33
N SER A 29 -3.19 3.43 13.79
CA SER A 29 -3.28 3.12 15.21
C SER A 29 -3.30 1.61 15.45
N PRO A 30 -2.39 1.05 16.28
CA PRO A 30 -2.38 -0.37 16.60
C PRO A 30 -3.59 -0.81 17.43
N PHE A 31 -4.16 0.08 18.24
CA PHE A 31 -5.38 -0.14 18.99
C PHE A 31 -6.45 0.85 18.58
N CYS A 32 -7.70 0.40 18.52
CA CYS A 32 -8.82 1.19 18.03
C CYS A 32 -10.09 0.92 18.82
N TYR A 33 -11.13 1.69 18.56
CA TYR A 33 -12.45 1.47 19.13
C TYR A 33 -12.92 0.03 18.88
N PRO A 34 -13.52 -0.64 19.84
CA PRO A 34 -14.09 -1.98 19.63
C PRO A 34 -15.27 -1.94 18.64
N ASP A 35 -15.94 -0.81 18.52
CA ASP A 35 -17.05 -0.51 17.64
C ASP A 35 -16.83 0.85 16.98
N PHE A 36 -17.02 0.93 15.68
CA PHE A 36 -16.80 2.12 14.88
C PHE A 36 -18.06 2.97 14.63
N THR A 37 -19.20 2.65 15.23
CA THR A 37 -20.47 3.37 15.01
C THR A 37 -20.34 4.86 15.31
N GLU A 38 -19.88 5.22 16.51
CA GLU A 38 -19.72 6.64 16.90
C GLU A 38 -18.72 7.38 16.01
N PHE A 39 -17.60 6.74 15.66
CA PHE A 39 -16.61 7.30 14.76
C PHE A 39 -17.19 7.53 13.35
N ALA A 40 -17.97 6.58 12.84
CA ALA A 40 -18.62 6.69 11.54
C ALA A 40 -19.63 7.85 11.50
N ASP A 41 -20.40 8.05 12.57
CA ASP A 41 -21.36 9.17 12.67
C ASP A 41 -20.64 10.53 12.65
N VAL A 42 -19.48 10.64 13.30
CA VAL A 42 -18.62 11.83 13.21
C VAL A 42 -18.10 12.04 11.79
N VAL A 43 -17.60 10.98 11.15
CA VAL A 43 -17.13 11.02 9.75
C VAL A 43 -18.27 11.45 8.81
N ALA A 44 -19.46 10.87 8.93
CA ALA A 44 -20.62 11.20 8.11
C ALA A 44 -21.02 12.68 8.22
N SER A 45 -20.89 13.26 9.42
CA SER A 45 -21.23 14.68 9.66
C SER A 45 -20.13 15.65 9.22
N SER A 46 -18.90 15.18 8.99
CA SER A 46 -17.73 16.03 8.71
C SER A 46 -17.51 16.37 7.24
N GLY A 47 -18.11 15.61 6.31
CA GLY A 47 -17.88 15.74 4.86
C GLY A 47 -16.63 15.03 4.34
N VAL A 48 -16.03 14.16 5.14
CA VAL A 48 -14.97 13.24 4.73
C VAL A 48 -15.53 12.25 3.71
N LYS A 49 -14.79 12.03 2.62
CA LYS A 49 -15.15 11.14 1.50
C LYS A 49 -14.34 9.86 1.48
N ARG A 50 -13.17 9.87 2.13
CA ARG A 50 -12.28 8.71 2.19
C ARG A 50 -11.63 8.57 3.56
N VAL A 51 -11.67 7.33 4.09
CA VAL A 51 -10.99 6.94 5.32
C VAL A 51 -10.02 5.81 5.04
N GLN A 52 -8.76 6.01 5.32
CA GLN A 52 -7.70 5.02 5.22
C GLN A 52 -7.27 4.63 6.63
N PHE A 53 -7.39 3.37 6.99
CA PHE A 53 -7.07 2.88 8.32
C PHE A 53 -5.93 1.87 8.29
N VAL A 54 -4.84 2.16 8.98
CA VAL A 54 -3.68 1.29 9.16
C VAL A 54 -3.66 0.79 10.59
N THR A 55 -3.61 -0.53 10.77
CA THR A 55 -3.57 -1.14 12.10
C THR A 55 -2.77 -2.45 12.09
N THR A 56 -2.66 -3.11 13.24
CA THR A 56 -2.05 -4.45 13.35
C THR A 56 -3.12 -5.53 13.18
N LEU A 57 -2.71 -6.72 12.72
CA LEU A 57 -3.51 -7.94 12.77
C LEU A 57 -2.55 -9.12 12.94
N LYS A 58 -1.98 -9.26 14.14
CA LYS A 58 -1.07 -10.35 14.48
C LYS A 58 -1.85 -11.64 14.71
N GLU A 59 -1.22 -12.78 14.41
CA GLU A 59 -1.87 -14.10 14.50
C GLU A 59 -2.44 -14.41 15.89
N ASP A 60 -1.79 -13.96 16.95
CA ASP A 60 -2.21 -14.12 18.35
C ASP A 60 -3.30 -13.12 18.79
N GLU A 61 -3.51 -12.04 18.05
CA GLU A 61 -4.50 -10.98 18.33
C GLU A 61 -5.76 -11.09 17.45
N VAL A 62 -5.75 -11.94 16.42
CA VAL A 62 -6.82 -12.02 15.40
C VAL A 62 -8.19 -12.19 16.03
N VAL A 63 -8.35 -13.13 16.95
CA VAL A 63 -9.66 -13.48 17.55
C VAL A 63 -10.29 -12.29 18.26
N GLY A 64 -9.49 -11.49 18.98
CA GLY A 64 -9.99 -10.31 19.71
C GLY A 64 -10.18 -9.06 18.83
N LYS A 65 -9.58 -9.04 17.64
CA LYS A 65 -9.52 -7.82 16.82
C LYS A 65 -10.35 -7.89 15.54
N ILE A 66 -10.61 -9.09 15.03
CA ILE A 66 -11.26 -9.25 13.74
C ILE A 66 -12.69 -8.68 13.71
N ASP A 67 -13.43 -8.79 14.81
CA ASP A 67 -14.77 -8.22 14.93
C ASP A 67 -14.76 -6.69 14.88
N THR A 68 -13.73 -6.07 15.48
CA THR A 68 -13.47 -4.64 15.40
C THR A 68 -13.20 -4.19 13.95
N LEU A 69 -12.38 -4.93 13.20
CA LEU A 69 -12.10 -4.63 11.79
C LEU A 69 -13.33 -4.82 10.91
N ARG A 70 -14.17 -5.81 11.23
CA ARG A 70 -15.48 -5.97 10.59
C ARG A 70 -16.41 -4.79 10.87
N SER A 71 -16.46 -4.32 12.12
CA SER A 71 -17.25 -3.12 12.48
C SER A 71 -16.78 -1.92 11.62
N PHE A 72 -15.46 -1.69 11.50
CA PHE A 72 -14.94 -0.63 10.64
C PHE A 72 -15.45 -0.75 9.20
N CYS A 73 -15.29 -1.90 8.56
CA CYS A 73 -15.75 -2.10 7.17
C CYS A 73 -17.25 -1.86 7.02
N HIS A 74 -18.05 -2.43 7.95
CA HIS A 74 -19.51 -2.29 7.95
C HIS A 74 -19.94 -0.83 8.08
N GLU A 75 -19.37 -0.11 9.04
CA GLU A 75 -19.74 1.26 9.34
C GLU A 75 -19.32 2.23 8.22
N MET A 76 -18.12 2.09 7.63
CA MET A 76 -17.72 2.90 6.49
C MET A 76 -18.65 2.70 5.28
N LYS A 77 -19.09 1.47 5.05
CA LYS A 77 -20.06 1.16 4.01
C LYS A 77 -21.46 1.72 4.32
N ARG A 78 -21.90 1.67 5.59
CA ARG A 78 -23.18 2.22 6.05
C ARG A 78 -23.28 3.72 5.73
N ILE A 79 -22.19 4.46 5.89
CA ILE A 79 -22.15 5.91 5.64
C ILE A 79 -21.72 6.29 4.22
N ASP A 80 -21.56 5.32 3.32
CA ASP A 80 -21.17 5.50 1.90
C ASP A 80 -19.86 6.28 1.73
N VAL A 81 -18.84 5.97 2.55
CA VAL A 81 -17.51 6.57 2.48
C VAL A 81 -16.53 5.58 1.88
N GLU A 82 -15.70 6.03 0.93
CA GLU A 82 -14.58 5.23 0.42
C GLU A 82 -13.64 4.86 1.57
N TRP A 83 -13.26 3.60 1.68
CA TRP A 83 -12.37 3.17 2.74
C TRP A 83 -11.28 2.21 2.28
N LYS A 84 -10.18 2.21 3.02
CA LYS A 84 -9.10 1.22 2.91
C LYS A 84 -8.73 0.72 4.30
N LEU A 85 -8.59 -0.59 4.43
CA LEU A 85 -8.10 -1.23 5.64
C LEU A 85 -6.74 -1.86 5.36
N MET A 86 -5.71 -1.37 6.02
CA MET A 86 -4.32 -1.74 5.78
C MET A 86 -3.67 -2.27 7.05
N ILE A 87 -2.80 -3.25 6.91
CA ILE A 87 -2.15 -3.93 8.03
C ILE A 87 -0.63 -3.68 7.99
N ASP A 88 -0.12 -3.21 9.12
CA ASP A 88 1.30 -3.18 9.45
C ASP A 88 1.50 -3.81 10.82
N ASN A 89 1.95 -5.07 10.87
CA ASN A 89 2.13 -5.81 12.13
C ASN A 89 3.28 -5.31 13.01
N LYS A 90 4.07 -4.36 12.52
CA LYS A 90 5.11 -3.66 13.28
C LYS A 90 4.69 -2.27 13.74
N LEU A 91 3.48 -1.84 13.39
CA LEU A 91 2.96 -0.54 13.78
C LEU A 91 2.93 -0.40 15.30
N HIS A 92 3.56 0.66 15.81
CA HIS A 92 3.45 1.10 17.20
C HIS A 92 3.16 2.61 17.30
N GLY A 93 3.48 3.38 16.25
CA GLY A 93 3.16 4.79 16.13
C GLY A 93 1.66 5.04 16.02
N LYS A 94 1.19 6.23 16.42
CA LYS A 94 -0.17 6.71 16.18
C LYS A 94 -0.03 7.99 15.37
N VAL A 95 -0.56 7.92 14.15
CA VAL A 95 -0.41 8.98 13.16
C VAL A 95 -1.78 9.21 12.51
N TYR A 96 -2.15 10.47 12.39
CA TYR A 96 -3.39 10.91 11.76
C TYR A 96 -3.03 11.95 10.72
N VAL A 97 -3.36 11.71 9.44
CA VAL A 97 -3.08 12.63 8.34
C VAL A 97 -4.38 13.10 7.70
N PHE A 98 -4.49 14.38 7.46
CA PHE A 98 -5.70 15.04 6.96
C PHE A 98 -5.40 15.75 5.65
N ARG A 99 -6.25 15.54 4.65
CA ARG A 99 -6.15 16.19 3.33
C ARG A 99 -7.46 16.83 2.91
N LYS A 100 -7.36 17.83 2.05
CA LYS A 100 -8.50 18.45 1.37
C LYS A 100 -8.17 18.65 -0.11
N ASN A 101 -8.97 18.06 -0.99
CA ASN A 101 -8.74 18.08 -2.43
C ASN A 101 -7.31 17.66 -2.81
N GLY A 102 -6.81 16.59 -2.17
CA GLY A 102 -5.46 16.06 -2.37
C GLY A 102 -4.32 16.84 -1.70
N ASN A 103 -4.59 18.03 -1.15
CA ASN A 103 -3.57 18.85 -0.49
C ASN A 103 -3.46 18.49 1.01
N ALA A 104 -2.24 18.36 1.50
CA ALA A 104 -1.95 18.18 2.91
C ALA A 104 -2.50 19.36 3.74
N LYS A 105 -3.19 19.07 4.85
CA LYS A 105 -3.77 20.07 5.77
C LYS A 105 -3.13 20.00 7.14
N ALA A 106 -3.04 18.83 7.71
CA ALA A 106 -2.40 18.60 9.00
C ALA A 106 -1.99 17.14 9.13
N ALA A 107 -1.01 16.89 10.00
CA ALA A 107 -0.77 15.57 10.57
C ALA A 107 -0.71 15.68 12.09
N ILE A 108 -1.12 14.62 12.78
CA ILE A 108 -0.91 14.46 14.22
C ILE A 108 -0.02 13.23 14.42
N ILE A 109 1.10 13.39 15.11
CA ILE A 109 1.92 12.29 15.61
C ILE A 109 1.73 12.26 17.12
N SER A 110 1.33 11.12 17.68
CA SER A 110 0.87 11.05 19.06
C SER A 110 1.21 9.72 19.74
N SER A 111 1.08 9.71 21.07
CA SER A 111 0.95 8.49 21.86
C SER A 111 -0.49 7.96 21.92
N ALA A 112 -1.49 8.80 21.59
CA ALA A 112 -2.91 8.50 21.68
C ALA A 112 -3.38 7.50 20.63
N ASN A 113 -3.78 6.31 21.05
CA ASN A 113 -4.47 5.35 20.19
C ASN A 113 -5.88 5.85 19.81
N LEU A 114 -6.44 5.32 18.72
CA LEU A 114 -7.82 5.57 18.31
C LEU A 114 -8.80 4.80 19.21
N THR A 115 -8.77 5.11 20.49
CA THR A 115 -9.63 4.54 21.52
C THR A 115 -10.18 5.67 22.40
N ARG A 116 -11.31 5.47 23.08
CA ARG A 116 -11.84 6.47 24.00
C ARG A 116 -10.81 6.91 25.04
N ASN A 117 -10.09 5.96 25.63
CA ASN A 117 -9.08 6.28 26.62
C ASN A 117 -7.93 7.11 26.02
N GLY A 118 -7.42 6.73 24.83
CA GLY A 118 -6.35 7.45 24.16
C GLY A 118 -6.77 8.84 23.69
N MET A 119 -7.99 8.97 23.15
CA MET A 119 -8.47 10.24 22.60
C MET A 119 -8.88 11.28 23.67
N GLU A 120 -9.31 10.84 24.86
CA GLU A 120 -9.92 11.74 25.84
C GLU A 120 -9.39 11.59 27.27
N LEU A 121 -9.19 10.35 27.76
CA LEU A 121 -9.09 10.08 29.19
C LEU A 121 -7.67 9.94 29.71
N ASN A 122 -6.79 9.31 28.95
CA ASN A 122 -5.39 9.11 29.35
C ASN A 122 -4.60 10.40 29.21
N HIS A 123 -3.48 10.50 29.94
CA HIS A 123 -2.47 11.54 29.71
C HIS A 123 -1.68 11.19 28.44
N GLU A 124 -2.17 11.64 27.30
CA GLU A 124 -1.54 11.43 26.02
C GLU A 124 -0.93 12.73 25.49
N TRP A 125 0.18 12.59 24.75
CA TRP A 125 0.90 13.71 24.16
C TRP A 125 0.97 13.53 22.66
N GLY A 126 0.74 14.62 21.94
CA GLY A 126 0.84 14.64 20.49
C GLY A 126 1.33 15.97 19.97
N MET A 127 1.73 15.95 18.70
CA MET A 127 2.13 17.14 17.99
C MET A 127 1.36 17.23 16.67
N ARG A 128 0.72 18.37 16.45
CA ARG A 128 0.15 18.74 15.16
C ARG A 128 1.21 19.39 14.30
N ILE A 129 1.29 18.96 13.05
CA ILE A 129 2.17 19.42 11.99
C ILE A 129 1.29 20.01 10.89
N ASP A 130 1.63 21.21 10.41
CA ASP A 130 0.87 21.90 9.36
C ASP A 130 1.73 22.14 8.10
N GLU A 131 3.01 21.75 8.12
CA GLU A 131 3.92 21.88 6.98
C GLU A 131 3.69 20.75 5.97
N ALA A 132 3.29 21.10 4.75
CA ALA A 132 2.85 20.16 3.73
C ALA A 132 3.91 19.11 3.36
N GLN A 133 5.17 19.51 3.23
CA GLN A 133 6.26 18.59 2.89
C GLN A 133 6.46 17.55 3.99
N MET A 134 6.44 17.96 5.26
CA MET A 134 6.60 17.05 6.40
C MET A 134 5.40 16.10 6.53
N ILE A 135 4.17 16.59 6.24
CA ILE A 135 2.98 15.75 6.21
C ILE A 135 3.10 14.67 5.14
N ASP A 136 3.57 15.02 3.92
CA ASP A 136 3.79 14.08 2.83
C ASP A 136 4.88 13.05 3.18
N GLU A 137 5.95 13.45 3.85
CA GLU A 137 7.01 12.55 4.32
C GLU A 137 6.48 11.58 5.38
N VAL A 138 5.73 12.06 6.38
CA VAL A 138 5.12 11.24 7.43
C VAL A 138 4.16 10.21 6.83
N GLU A 139 3.29 10.61 5.90
CA GLU A 139 2.38 9.70 5.22
C GLU A 139 3.11 8.64 4.41
N MET A 140 4.12 9.06 3.64
CA MET A 140 4.91 8.16 2.81
C MET A 140 5.63 7.09 3.65
N GLU A 141 6.30 7.49 4.72
CA GLU A 141 7.02 6.57 5.61
C GLU A 141 6.06 5.63 6.33
N MET A 142 4.91 6.13 6.76
CA MET A 142 3.90 5.31 7.41
C MET A 142 3.32 4.27 6.45
N LEU A 143 2.98 4.64 5.21
CA LEU A 143 2.49 3.71 4.18
C LEU A 143 3.55 2.71 3.72
N ALA A 144 4.84 3.06 3.79
CA ALA A 144 5.94 2.12 3.51
C ALA A 144 5.97 0.94 4.50
N GLY A 145 5.40 1.13 5.71
CA GLY A 145 5.23 0.09 6.73
C GLY A 145 4.20 -0.98 6.39
N VAL A 146 3.19 -0.65 5.58
CA VAL A 146 2.04 -1.52 5.29
C VAL A 146 2.46 -2.84 4.64
N GLU A 147 1.98 -3.96 5.20
CA GLU A 147 2.29 -5.32 4.73
C GLU A 147 1.27 -5.83 3.72
N PHE A 148 -0.02 -5.54 3.94
CA PHE A 148 -1.12 -5.90 3.05
C PHE A 148 -2.36 -5.02 3.32
N GLN A 149 -3.25 -5.00 2.33
CA GLN A 149 -4.57 -4.39 2.43
C GLN A 149 -5.63 -5.50 2.51
N LEU A 150 -6.67 -5.29 3.29
CA LEU A 150 -7.79 -6.21 3.43
C LEU A 150 -9.03 -5.68 2.69
N THR A 151 -9.70 -6.59 1.97
CA THR A 151 -11.07 -6.37 1.51
C THR A 151 -12.09 -6.83 2.56
N GLU A 152 -13.34 -6.41 2.41
CA GLU A 152 -14.43 -6.86 3.30
C GLU A 152 -14.56 -8.40 3.28
N GLU A 153 -14.45 -9.02 2.09
CA GLU A 153 -14.53 -10.45 1.92
C GLU A 153 -13.41 -11.20 2.67
N GLN A 154 -12.19 -10.62 2.65
CA GLN A 154 -11.05 -11.18 3.37
C GLN A 154 -11.24 -11.05 4.89
N VAL A 155 -11.75 -9.91 5.38
CA VAL A 155 -12.09 -9.73 6.81
C VAL A 155 -13.13 -10.77 7.23
N ILE A 156 -14.19 -10.98 6.45
CA ILE A 156 -15.21 -12.00 6.71
C ILE A 156 -14.62 -13.42 6.69
N ALA A 157 -13.71 -13.72 5.76
CA ALA A 157 -13.06 -15.02 5.66
C ALA A 157 -12.19 -15.32 6.90
N ILE A 158 -11.38 -14.34 7.33
CA ILE A 158 -10.55 -14.42 8.53
C ILE A 158 -11.42 -14.60 9.77
N MET A 159 -12.50 -13.82 9.91
CA MET A 159 -13.45 -13.91 11.01
C MET A 159 -14.08 -15.32 11.10
N LYS A 160 -14.56 -15.87 9.98
CA LYS A 160 -15.13 -17.22 9.94
C LYS A 160 -14.10 -18.29 10.37
N GLN A 161 -12.84 -18.11 10.02
CA GLN A 161 -11.77 -19.01 10.44
C GLN A 161 -11.46 -18.85 11.95
N ALA A 162 -11.34 -17.61 12.42
CA ALA A 162 -11.10 -17.32 13.84
C ALA A 162 -12.19 -17.88 14.76
N HIS A 163 -13.46 -17.71 14.39
CA HIS A 163 -14.60 -18.24 15.18
C HIS A 163 -14.72 -19.77 15.14
N LYS A 164 -14.25 -20.43 14.06
CA LYS A 164 -14.16 -21.93 14.03
C LYS A 164 -13.11 -22.46 15.00
N VAL A 165 -12.02 -21.72 15.16
CA VAL A 165 -10.89 -22.11 16.02
C VAL A 165 -11.21 -21.85 17.51
N HIS A 166 -12.03 -20.83 17.80
CA HIS A 166 -12.41 -20.42 19.16
C HIS A 166 -13.92 -20.15 19.28
N PRO A 167 -14.77 -21.21 19.32
CA PRO A 167 -16.23 -21.04 19.33
C PRO A 167 -16.77 -20.26 20.53
N ASP A 168 -16.09 -20.29 21.68
CA ASP A 168 -16.57 -19.77 22.96
C ASP A 168 -15.76 -18.57 23.53
N GLY A 169 -14.80 -18.00 22.77
CA GLY A 169 -14.02 -16.83 23.20
C GLY A 169 -13.13 -17.04 24.43
N VAL A 170 -13.01 -18.28 24.95
CA VAL A 170 -12.23 -18.60 26.16
C VAL A 170 -10.93 -19.30 25.76
N ALA A 171 -9.85 -18.54 25.70
CA ALA A 171 -8.51 -19.03 25.43
C ALA A 171 -7.96 -19.88 26.59
N LYS A 172 -8.05 -21.21 26.49
CA LYS A 172 -7.24 -22.16 27.29
C LYS A 172 -6.66 -23.35 26.50
N VAL A 173 -6.72 -23.30 25.18
CA VAL A 173 -6.03 -24.27 24.30
C VAL A 173 -4.96 -23.51 23.54
N LYS A 174 -3.79 -24.13 23.28
CA LYS A 174 -2.74 -23.52 22.41
C LYS A 174 -3.42 -22.90 21.19
N PRO A 175 -3.23 -21.59 20.92
CA PRO A 175 -3.94 -20.92 19.85
C PRO A 175 -3.68 -21.66 18.54
N GLN A 176 -4.72 -22.16 17.90
CA GLN A 176 -4.63 -22.56 16.51
C GLN A 176 -4.45 -21.28 15.71
N VAL A 177 -3.32 -21.16 15.05
CA VAL A 177 -2.95 -19.98 14.29
C VAL A 177 -3.90 -19.83 13.12
N VAL A 178 -4.52 -18.64 12.99
CA VAL A 178 -5.29 -18.27 11.81
C VAL A 178 -4.30 -17.97 10.68
N ASP A 179 -4.35 -18.78 9.61
CA ASP A 179 -3.44 -18.61 8.47
C ASP A 179 -3.88 -17.43 7.59
N ILE A 180 -3.48 -16.23 8.01
CA ILE A 180 -3.74 -14.98 7.29
C ILE A 180 -2.99 -14.98 5.95
N ALA A 181 -1.79 -15.58 5.89
CA ALA A 181 -0.94 -15.55 4.70
C ALA A 181 -1.61 -16.18 3.47
N ASN A 182 -2.46 -17.20 3.67
CA ASN A 182 -3.24 -17.82 2.59
C ASN A 182 -4.47 -17.02 2.17
N ILE A 183 -4.89 -16.01 2.95
CA ILE A 183 -6.06 -15.17 2.65
C ILE A 183 -5.65 -13.87 1.99
N VAL A 184 -4.47 -13.33 2.36
CA VAL A 184 -3.98 -12.02 1.92
C VAL A 184 -2.66 -12.15 1.16
N MET A 185 -2.47 -11.31 0.15
CA MET A 185 -1.18 -11.23 -0.55
C MET A 185 -0.32 -10.16 0.14
N PRO A 186 0.81 -10.54 0.77
CA PRO A 186 1.68 -9.56 1.44
C PRO A 186 2.19 -8.51 0.48
N LEU A 187 2.11 -7.25 0.86
CA LEU A 187 2.70 -6.15 0.10
C LEU A 187 4.22 -6.04 0.31
N LYS A 188 4.76 -6.55 1.39
CA LYS A 188 6.22 -6.56 1.63
C LYS A 188 6.91 -7.69 0.86
N VAL A 189 8.05 -7.34 0.31
CA VAL A 189 8.89 -8.28 -0.44
C VAL A 189 9.77 -9.03 0.55
N ALA A 190 9.70 -10.36 0.53
CA ALA A 190 10.61 -11.21 1.30
C ALA A 190 12.07 -10.96 0.91
N ASP A 191 13.00 -11.26 1.81
CA ASP A 191 14.43 -11.16 1.50
C ASP A 191 14.82 -12.13 0.37
N GLY A 192 15.68 -11.66 -0.51
CA GLY A 192 16.14 -12.42 -1.67
C GLY A 192 15.23 -12.37 -2.91
N VAL A 193 14.06 -11.73 -2.85
CA VAL A 193 13.22 -11.47 -4.02
C VAL A 193 13.90 -10.44 -4.92
N ARG A 194 14.01 -10.76 -6.21
CA ARG A 194 14.63 -9.88 -7.20
C ARG A 194 13.56 -9.02 -7.86
N ILE A 195 13.90 -7.77 -8.10
CA ILE A 195 13.03 -6.80 -8.75
C ILE A 195 13.61 -6.40 -10.10
N PHE A 196 12.78 -6.42 -11.11
CA PHE A 196 13.15 -6.05 -12.47
C PHE A 196 12.28 -4.90 -12.95
N ILE A 197 12.87 -3.99 -13.72
CA ILE A 197 12.09 -3.07 -14.54
C ILE A 197 11.82 -3.73 -15.89
N LYS A 198 10.59 -3.62 -16.39
CA LYS A 198 10.14 -4.26 -17.62
C LYS A 198 9.37 -3.26 -18.51
N PRO A 199 9.80 -3.06 -19.79
CA PRO A 199 9.01 -2.29 -20.75
C PRO A 199 7.72 -3.02 -21.13
N TYR A 200 6.66 -2.27 -21.32
CA TYR A 200 5.40 -2.70 -21.92
C TYR A 200 5.11 -1.84 -23.14
N GLY A 201 4.90 -2.49 -24.30
CA GLY A 201 4.87 -1.85 -25.60
C GLY A 201 6.24 -1.83 -26.30
N SER A 202 6.33 -1.13 -27.43
CA SER A 202 7.52 -0.99 -28.26
C SER A 202 7.60 0.38 -28.93
N SER A 203 8.68 0.65 -29.66
CA SER A 203 8.78 1.87 -30.49
C SER A 203 7.69 1.99 -31.55
N GLU A 204 7.18 0.88 -32.04
CA GLU A 204 6.10 0.80 -33.04
C GLU A 204 4.70 0.74 -32.40
N SER A 205 4.62 0.22 -31.16
CA SER A 205 3.38 0.12 -30.40
C SER A 205 3.55 0.82 -29.07
N LYS A 206 3.47 2.13 -29.08
CA LYS A 206 3.62 3.00 -27.90
C LYS A 206 2.37 2.96 -27.04
N VAL A 207 2.55 2.98 -25.71
CA VAL A 207 1.48 2.93 -24.71
C VAL A 207 1.43 4.26 -23.97
N PHE A 208 0.27 4.91 -24.00
CA PHE A 208 0.02 6.20 -23.34
C PHE A 208 -1.13 6.15 -22.36
N LYS A 209 -2.04 5.13 -22.49
CA LYS A 209 -3.24 4.91 -21.67
C LYS A 209 -3.51 3.43 -21.55
N GLY A 210 -4.27 3.03 -20.57
CA GLY A 210 -4.79 1.67 -20.45
C GLY A 210 -4.96 1.20 -19.02
N ASP A 211 -5.90 0.27 -18.85
CA ASP A 211 -6.08 -0.50 -17.62
C ASP A 211 -5.22 -1.77 -17.68
N PHE A 212 -4.27 -1.88 -16.76
CA PHE A 212 -3.38 -3.03 -16.62
C PHE A 212 -3.57 -3.77 -15.28
N SER A 213 -4.62 -3.42 -14.53
CA SER A 213 -4.92 -4.02 -13.22
C SER A 213 -5.21 -5.52 -13.30
N HIS A 214 -5.74 -5.97 -14.44
CA HIS A 214 -6.09 -7.38 -14.72
C HIS A 214 -5.08 -8.08 -15.63
N GLU A 215 -3.96 -7.43 -15.97
CA GLU A 215 -2.93 -8.06 -16.82
C GLU A 215 -2.29 -9.24 -16.11
N LYS A 216 -2.39 -10.41 -16.69
CA LYS A 216 -1.87 -11.68 -16.15
C LYS A 216 -0.64 -12.20 -16.87
N ARG A 217 -0.36 -11.71 -18.10
CA ARG A 217 0.72 -12.23 -18.94
C ARG A 217 1.77 -11.17 -19.22
N MET A 218 2.97 -11.38 -18.72
CA MET A 218 4.12 -10.52 -18.95
C MET A 218 5.00 -11.08 -20.04
N TYR A 219 4.88 -10.55 -21.27
CA TYR A 219 5.57 -11.05 -22.47
C TYR A 219 7.03 -10.60 -22.53
N PHE A 220 7.90 -11.47 -23.06
CA PHE A 220 9.32 -11.25 -23.27
C PHE A 220 9.71 -11.45 -24.74
N SER A 221 10.91 -10.97 -25.12
CA SER A 221 11.46 -11.11 -26.45
C SER A 221 11.64 -12.58 -26.86
N LYS A 222 12.12 -12.80 -28.09
CA LYS A 222 12.38 -14.15 -28.62
C LYS A 222 13.36 -14.99 -27.79
N LYS A 223 14.18 -14.35 -26.94
CA LYS A 223 15.12 -15.05 -26.06
C LYS A 223 14.41 -15.52 -24.80
N PHE A 224 14.65 -16.78 -24.44
CA PHE A 224 14.15 -17.35 -23.19
C PHE A 224 14.56 -16.47 -21.98
N PRO A 225 13.62 -16.06 -21.11
CA PRO A 225 13.91 -15.14 -20.00
C PRO A 225 14.53 -15.86 -18.79
N ARG A 226 15.72 -16.45 -18.96
CA ARG A 226 16.42 -17.31 -17.97
C ARG A 226 16.53 -16.71 -16.57
N ALA A 227 16.59 -15.39 -16.47
CA ALA A 227 16.77 -14.72 -15.19
C ALA A 227 15.48 -14.63 -14.35
N VAL A 228 14.29 -14.77 -14.95
CA VAL A 228 13.00 -14.57 -14.25
C VAL A 228 12.55 -15.88 -13.60
N ARG A 229 12.14 -15.82 -12.33
CA ARG A 229 11.68 -16.96 -11.51
C ARG A 229 10.38 -16.62 -10.81
N ILE A 230 9.66 -17.63 -10.39
CA ILE A 230 8.48 -17.49 -9.51
C ILE A 230 8.88 -16.70 -8.25
N GLY A 231 8.04 -15.73 -7.88
CA GLY A 231 8.26 -14.83 -6.74
C GLY A 231 9.01 -13.54 -7.08
N ASP A 232 9.70 -13.45 -8.25
CA ASP A 232 10.31 -12.20 -8.71
C ASP A 232 9.23 -11.13 -8.97
N ILE A 233 9.62 -9.86 -8.90
CA ILE A 233 8.72 -8.74 -9.15
C ILE A 233 9.14 -8.03 -10.44
N LEU A 234 8.16 -7.76 -11.29
CA LEU A 234 8.29 -6.99 -12.51
C LEU A 234 7.62 -5.63 -12.32
N ILE A 235 8.39 -4.57 -12.20
CA ILE A 235 7.88 -3.20 -12.28
C ILE A 235 7.77 -2.83 -13.75
N SER A 236 6.55 -2.61 -14.22
CA SER A 236 6.28 -2.33 -15.62
C SER A 236 6.12 -0.84 -15.89
N TYR A 237 6.70 -0.38 -17.02
CA TYR A 237 6.52 0.98 -17.48
C TYR A 237 6.03 1.01 -18.94
N ALA A 238 5.22 2.00 -19.27
CA ALA A 238 4.65 2.21 -20.59
C ALA A 238 5.68 2.81 -21.54
N VAL A 239 6.01 2.10 -22.61
CA VAL A 239 6.84 2.63 -23.71
C VAL A 239 6.03 3.65 -24.48
N GLY A 240 6.43 4.91 -24.40
CA GLY A 240 5.67 6.06 -24.92
C GLY A 240 5.49 7.10 -23.83
N ALA A 241 4.64 6.83 -22.84
CA ALA A 241 4.45 7.71 -21.67
C ALA A 241 5.69 7.77 -20.76
N CYS A 242 6.53 6.75 -20.76
CA CYS A 242 7.69 6.60 -19.87
C CYS A 242 7.33 6.56 -18.36
N ASN A 243 6.06 6.42 -18.03
CA ASN A 243 5.56 6.27 -16.67
C ASN A 243 5.51 4.79 -16.26
N MET A 244 5.86 4.51 -15.01
CA MET A 244 5.59 3.22 -14.40
C MET A 244 4.09 3.12 -14.12
N PHE A 245 3.49 1.96 -14.43
CA PHE A 245 2.06 1.77 -14.27
C PHE A 245 1.69 0.65 -13.29
N GLY A 246 2.65 -0.19 -12.87
CA GLY A 246 2.34 -1.22 -11.90
C GLY A 246 3.51 -2.13 -11.57
N ALA A 247 3.33 -2.88 -10.49
CA ALA A 247 4.21 -3.95 -10.05
C ALA A 247 3.46 -5.28 -10.11
N TYR A 248 4.14 -6.34 -10.58
CA TYR A 248 3.56 -7.66 -10.82
C TYR A 248 4.44 -8.74 -10.24
N ARG A 249 3.89 -9.63 -9.44
CA ARG A 249 4.60 -10.79 -8.88
C ARG A 249 4.48 -11.98 -9.82
N VAL A 250 5.60 -12.54 -10.23
CA VAL A 250 5.66 -13.71 -11.10
C VAL A 250 5.13 -14.94 -10.38
N THR A 251 4.16 -15.62 -10.99
CA THR A 251 3.49 -16.81 -10.44
C THR A 251 3.78 -18.09 -11.23
N SER A 252 4.33 -17.98 -12.45
CA SER A 252 4.69 -19.16 -13.27
C SER A 252 6.14 -19.17 -13.71
N LYS A 253 6.62 -20.34 -14.15
CA LYS A 253 7.82 -20.44 -14.98
C LYS A 253 7.54 -19.83 -16.35
N PRO A 254 8.59 -19.44 -17.13
CA PRO A 254 8.39 -18.96 -18.50
C PRO A 254 7.68 -19.99 -19.37
N ILE A 255 6.62 -19.54 -20.05
CA ILE A 255 5.76 -20.31 -20.94
C ILE A 255 5.98 -19.79 -22.37
N ARG A 256 6.00 -20.70 -23.35
CA ARG A 256 6.12 -20.33 -24.76
C ARG A 256 4.74 -20.29 -25.43
N ASP A 257 4.44 -19.17 -26.07
CA ASP A 257 3.20 -18.92 -26.80
C ASP A 257 3.50 -18.34 -28.18
N GLU A 258 4.22 -19.12 -28.98
CA GLU A 258 4.68 -18.69 -30.31
C GLU A 258 3.52 -18.53 -31.30
N TYR A 259 2.44 -19.31 -31.10
CA TYR A 259 1.29 -19.29 -31.98
C TYR A 259 0.50 -17.96 -31.90
N ASN A 260 0.26 -17.48 -30.69
CA ASN A 260 -0.52 -16.25 -30.49
C ASN A 260 0.37 -14.98 -30.50
N ASN A 261 1.64 -15.08 -30.17
CA ASN A 261 2.54 -13.94 -30.13
C ASN A 261 3.94 -14.26 -30.67
N PRO A 262 4.11 -14.40 -32.01
CA PRO A 262 5.39 -14.78 -32.62
C PRO A 262 6.49 -13.74 -32.41
N ARG A 263 6.14 -12.49 -32.15
CA ARG A 263 7.12 -11.41 -31.90
C ARG A 263 7.71 -11.49 -30.48
N TRP A 264 6.85 -11.83 -29.47
CA TRP A 264 7.24 -12.02 -28.07
C TRP A 264 6.70 -13.36 -27.55
N PRO A 265 7.33 -14.47 -27.98
CA PRO A 265 6.78 -15.82 -27.77
C PRO A 265 6.92 -16.34 -26.34
N TRP A 266 7.61 -15.65 -25.46
CA TRP A 266 7.76 -16.04 -24.08
C TRP A 266 6.95 -15.12 -23.16
N TYR A 267 6.22 -15.69 -22.19
CA TYR A 267 5.59 -14.95 -21.13
C TYR A 267 5.74 -15.66 -19.79
N VAL A 268 5.53 -14.94 -18.72
CA VAL A 268 5.26 -15.47 -17.39
C VAL A 268 3.88 -15.01 -16.96
N GLU A 269 3.19 -15.82 -16.18
CA GLU A 269 2.01 -15.37 -15.46
C GLU A 269 2.46 -14.56 -14.24
N ALA A 270 1.71 -13.52 -13.93
CA ALA A 270 2.02 -12.64 -12.82
C ALA A 270 0.75 -12.01 -12.25
N ASP A 271 0.73 -11.77 -10.97
CA ASP A 271 -0.37 -11.10 -10.27
C ASP A 271 -0.02 -9.63 -10.05
N CYS A 272 -0.97 -8.75 -10.36
CA CYS A 272 -0.84 -7.32 -10.14
C CYS A 272 -0.83 -7.02 -8.63
N MET A 273 0.24 -6.37 -8.17
CA MET A 273 0.44 -5.98 -6.77
C MET A 273 -0.02 -4.55 -6.48
N THR A 274 -0.35 -3.79 -7.53
CA THR A 274 -0.75 -2.38 -7.45
C THR A 274 -1.94 -2.14 -8.39
N PRO A 275 -3.10 -2.78 -8.15
CA PRO A 275 -4.24 -2.75 -9.08
C PRO A 275 -4.89 -1.38 -9.19
N SER A 276 -4.96 -0.60 -8.11
CA SER A 276 -5.54 0.74 -8.11
C SER A 276 -4.69 1.70 -8.97
N LEU A 277 -3.36 1.62 -8.85
CA LEU A 277 -2.44 2.39 -9.69
C LEU A 277 -2.54 1.96 -11.17
N ALA A 278 -2.56 0.64 -11.42
CA ALA A 278 -2.56 0.08 -12.77
C ALA A 278 -3.88 0.34 -13.53
N ASN A 279 -4.97 0.66 -12.82
CA ASN A 279 -6.25 1.03 -13.41
C ASN A 279 -6.28 2.55 -13.71
N HIS A 280 -5.71 2.95 -14.87
CA HIS A 280 -5.66 4.34 -15.38
C HIS A 280 -5.00 5.39 -14.47
N LYS A 281 -4.91 5.20 -13.16
CA LYS A 281 -4.35 6.18 -12.22
C LYS A 281 -2.90 6.55 -12.55
N TRP A 282 -2.12 5.61 -13.08
CA TRP A 282 -0.73 5.82 -13.51
C TRP A 282 -0.59 6.87 -14.62
N GLU A 283 -1.63 7.12 -15.42
CA GLU A 283 -1.62 8.07 -16.53
C GLU A 283 -1.40 9.50 -16.00
N HIS A 284 -1.91 9.79 -14.82
CA HIS A 284 -1.84 11.08 -14.13
C HIS A 284 -0.78 11.12 -13.02
N ALA A 285 -0.20 9.97 -12.68
CA ALA A 285 0.85 9.87 -11.68
C ALA A 285 2.20 10.36 -12.27
N ASN A 286 2.93 11.17 -11.51
CA ASN A 286 4.26 11.62 -11.93
C ASN A 286 5.33 10.54 -11.65
N LEU A 287 5.15 9.35 -12.26
CA LEU A 287 5.97 8.15 -12.06
C LEU A 287 6.96 7.91 -13.20
N ARG A 288 7.59 8.97 -13.70
CA ARG A 288 8.54 8.92 -14.81
C ARG A 288 9.82 8.20 -14.42
N LEU A 289 10.02 6.99 -14.97
CA LEU A 289 11.06 6.04 -14.60
C LEU A 289 12.47 6.64 -14.52
N THR A 290 12.91 7.32 -15.58
CA THR A 290 14.28 7.88 -15.65
C THR A 290 14.48 9.06 -14.69
N THR A 291 13.46 9.88 -14.50
CA THR A 291 13.49 11.00 -13.56
C THR A 291 13.65 10.51 -12.12
N ILE A 292 12.90 9.47 -11.75
CA ILE A 292 12.97 8.89 -10.40
C ILE A 292 14.31 8.21 -10.18
N ALA A 293 14.82 7.46 -11.18
CA ALA A 293 16.13 6.82 -11.10
C ALA A 293 17.27 7.81 -10.88
N ASN A 294 17.28 8.92 -11.63
CA ASN A 294 18.31 9.94 -11.50
C ASN A 294 18.24 10.64 -10.14
N LYS A 295 17.04 11.04 -9.69
CA LYS A 295 16.86 11.66 -8.36
C LYS A 295 17.31 10.75 -7.22
N TYR A 296 17.00 9.45 -7.31
CA TYR A 296 17.45 8.48 -6.30
C TYR A 296 18.98 8.37 -6.29
N ALA A 297 19.59 8.18 -7.45
CA ALA A 297 21.04 8.04 -7.56
C ALA A 297 21.79 9.28 -7.06
N GLU A 298 21.32 10.48 -7.39
CA GLU A 298 21.86 11.74 -6.91
C GLU A 298 21.72 11.90 -5.40
N LYS A 299 20.52 11.67 -4.86
CA LYS A 299 20.21 11.84 -3.42
C LYS A 299 20.99 10.86 -2.55
N HIS A 300 21.12 9.61 -2.96
CA HIS A 300 21.67 8.54 -2.12
C HIS A 300 23.11 8.14 -2.50
N ASN A 301 23.63 8.63 -3.63
CA ASN A 301 24.91 8.22 -4.21
C ASN A 301 25.04 6.68 -4.34
N LYS A 302 23.94 6.03 -4.78
CA LYS A 302 23.81 4.57 -4.90
C LYS A 302 23.40 4.15 -6.30
N PRO A 303 23.81 2.95 -6.76
CA PRO A 303 23.40 2.44 -8.07
C PRO A 303 21.89 2.12 -8.11
N VAL A 304 21.31 2.17 -9.31
CA VAL A 304 19.92 1.81 -9.57
C VAL A 304 19.77 0.44 -10.22
N THR A 305 20.86 -0.14 -10.71
CA THR A 305 20.86 -1.49 -11.31
C THR A 305 21.80 -2.43 -10.57
N LYS A 306 21.50 -3.72 -10.59
CA LYS A 306 22.36 -4.78 -10.03
C LYS A 306 23.78 -4.79 -10.62
N ARG A 307 23.98 -4.20 -11.79
CA ARG A 307 25.30 -4.06 -12.46
C ARG A 307 26.02 -2.76 -12.09
N GLY A 308 25.57 -2.04 -11.08
CA GLY A 308 26.22 -0.83 -10.58
C GLY A 308 25.97 0.44 -11.40
N LYS A 309 25.04 0.47 -12.36
CA LYS A 309 24.72 1.69 -13.10
C LYS A 309 23.91 2.67 -12.26
N MET A 310 24.24 3.96 -12.38
CA MET A 310 23.57 5.07 -11.69
C MET A 310 22.32 5.60 -12.41
N ASN A 311 21.96 5.04 -13.58
CA ASN A 311 20.80 5.44 -14.37
C ASN A 311 20.21 4.25 -15.15
N LEU A 312 19.02 4.45 -15.72
CA LEU A 312 18.29 3.47 -16.51
C LEU A 312 18.25 3.83 -18.01
N ASN A 313 19.16 4.67 -18.49
CA ASN A 313 19.15 5.15 -19.89
C ASN A 313 19.29 4.04 -20.93
N GLY A 314 19.85 2.88 -20.55
CA GLY A 314 20.00 1.72 -21.45
C GLY A 314 18.72 0.89 -21.66
N ILE A 315 17.62 1.19 -20.97
CA ILE A 315 16.40 0.39 -21.07
C ILE A 315 15.73 0.44 -22.45
N ASN A 316 15.93 1.54 -23.17
CA ASN A 316 15.37 1.77 -24.50
C ASN A 316 16.17 1.09 -25.63
N HIS A 317 17.27 0.40 -25.32
CA HIS A 317 18.17 -0.21 -26.31
C HIS A 317 18.03 -1.74 -26.35
N GLY A 318 16.79 -2.25 -26.54
CA GLY A 318 16.54 -3.67 -26.81
C GLY A 318 16.60 -4.59 -25.58
N ASN A 319 16.62 -4.05 -24.38
CA ASN A 319 16.49 -4.84 -23.16
C ASN A 319 15.02 -5.09 -22.84
N ASP A 320 14.61 -6.35 -22.76
CA ASP A 320 13.25 -6.73 -22.37
C ASP A 320 13.03 -6.69 -20.85
N LYS A 321 14.10 -6.57 -20.08
CA LYS A 321 14.10 -6.35 -18.62
C LYS A 321 15.49 -5.93 -18.12
N ILE A 322 15.53 -5.22 -17.02
CA ILE A 322 16.78 -4.89 -16.28
C ILE A 322 16.56 -5.23 -14.82
N GLN A 323 17.46 -6.02 -14.23
CA GLN A 323 17.45 -6.25 -12.78
C GLN A 323 17.91 -4.99 -12.06
N LEU A 324 17.11 -4.54 -11.14
CA LEU A 324 17.40 -3.40 -10.28
C LEU A 324 18.37 -3.79 -9.17
N ASP A 325 19.03 -2.79 -8.60
CA ASP A 325 19.66 -2.91 -7.30
C ASP A 325 18.60 -3.23 -6.24
N ASP A 326 18.95 -4.00 -5.22
CA ASP A 326 17.97 -4.52 -4.27
C ASP A 326 17.33 -3.39 -3.44
N GLU A 327 18.10 -2.39 -3.04
CA GLU A 327 17.60 -1.24 -2.29
C GLU A 327 16.76 -0.30 -3.16
N TYR A 328 17.26 0.02 -4.36
CA TYR A 328 16.50 0.83 -5.31
C TYR A 328 15.21 0.15 -5.76
N GLY A 329 15.24 -1.15 -5.99
CA GLY A 329 14.05 -1.92 -6.35
C GLY A 329 12.97 -1.87 -5.27
N ARG A 330 13.36 -2.01 -3.99
CA ARG A 330 12.45 -1.87 -2.84
C ARG A 330 11.91 -0.46 -2.70
N TYR A 331 12.75 0.56 -2.90
CA TYR A 331 12.33 1.96 -2.94
C TYR A 331 11.26 2.21 -4.01
N LEU A 332 11.49 1.75 -5.26
CA LEU A 332 10.49 1.89 -6.32
C LEU A 332 9.17 1.19 -5.99
N LEU A 333 9.25 -0.02 -5.45
CA LEU A 333 8.05 -0.77 -5.09
C LEU A 333 7.26 -0.07 -3.98
N SER A 334 7.93 0.47 -2.97
CA SER A 334 7.28 1.29 -1.93
C SER A 334 6.62 2.54 -2.52
N LEU A 335 7.32 3.21 -3.44
CA LEU A 335 6.77 4.37 -4.14
C LEU A 335 5.50 4.01 -4.93
N LEU A 336 5.52 2.95 -5.76
CA LEU A 336 4.34 2.52 -6.52
C LEU A 336 3.17 2.16 -5.61
N ARG A 337 3.43 1.49 -4.50
CA ARG A 337 2.43 1.16 -3.49
C ARG A 337 1.83 2.39 -2.83
N SER A 338 2.62 3.41 -2.52
CA SER A 338 2.10 4.65 -1.97
C SER A 338 1.11 5.33 -2.93
N PHE A 339 1.34 5.25 -4.25
CA PHE A 339 0.38 5.72 -5.26
C PHE A 339 -0.83 4.79 -5.41
N ASP A 340 -0.67 3.50 -5.24
CA ASP A 340 -1.75 2.52 -5.28
C ASP A 340 -2.70 2.67 -4.08
N LEU A 341 -2.13 2.94 -2.91
CA LEU A 341 -2.87 3.12 -1.66
C LEU A 341 -3.55 4.49 -1.54
N ARG A 342 -3.03 5.52 -2.18
CA ARG A 342 -3.67 6.84 -2.31
C ARG A 342 -4.82 6.80 -3.30
#